data_301f97d8b28a3c21286dc49508224117
#
_entry.id   301f97d8b28a3c21286dc49508224117
#
_cell.length_a   1.000
_cell.length_b   1.000
_cell.length_c   1.000
_cell.angle_alpha   90.00
_cell.angle_beta   90.00
_cell.angle_gamma   90.00
#
_symmetry.space_group_name_H-M   'P 1'
#
loop_
_entity.id
_entity.type
_entity.pdbx_description
1 polymer ?
#
loop_
_entity_poly.entity_id
_entity_poly.type
_entity_poly.pdbx_seq_one_letter_code
_entity_poly.pdbx_strand_id
1 'polypeptide(L)'
;MAKQVKLKAEPRTNVGRSAVRKLRARGLIPAVIYGGNDKPQPLQVATREINAMMSHASGENVLVELEITGEGSSRTALVQEVQHSPVGGEIRHVDFHAVSMDQVIQAEVPLEPTGTPVGVKTFGGLLEQALRALAIECLPGDLPDRITVDVSQLNIGDSIHVRDIQFPSGVTPKVPADLTALSVLAPVVEEEAPVAEAEAAAGPEVITEKKEEGEAAAPTPSGKEKAPKEKEQKK
;
A
#
# COMPACT_ATOMS: atom_id res chain seq x y z
N MET A 1 7.51 24.10 2.02
CA MET A 1 8.47 23.98 3.14
C MET A 1 8.13 22.70 3.89
N ALA A 2 9.03 21.74 3.93
CA ALA A 2 8.83 20.49 4.61
C ALA A 2 8.60 20.73 6.12
N LYS A 3 7.47 20.24 6.63
CA LYS A 3 7.07 20.43 8.02
C LYS A 3 7.83 19.41 8.86
N GLN A 4 8.79 19.87 9.66
CA GLN A 4 9.52 18.99 10.59
C GLN A 4 8.66 18.71 11.81
N VAL A 5 8.45 17.44 12.10
CA VAL A 5 7.71 16.95 13.28
C VAL A 5 8.70 16.29 14.22
N LYS A 6 8.64 16.65 15.51
CA LYS A 6 9.47 16.01 16.54
C LYS A 6 8.80 14.73 17.01
N LEU A 7 9.57 13.65 17.08
CA LEU A 7 9.09 12.34 17.47
C LEU A 7 10.04 11.70 18.48
N LYS A 8 9.51 11.18 19.58
CA LYS A 8 10.32 10.46 20.58
C LYS A 8 10.41 8.98 20.22
N ALA A 9 11.64 8.50 20.17
CA ALA A 9 11.93 7.10 19.88
C ALA A 9 12.79 6.47 20.99
N GLU A 10 12.53 5.23 21.32
CA GLU A 10 13.31 4.46 22.26
C GLU A 10 14.02 3.30 21.56
N PRO A 11 15.32 3.06 21.85
CA PRO A 11 16.01 1.92 21.29
C PRO A 11 15.45 0.61 21.86
N ARG A 12 15.27 -0.40 20.99
CA ARG A 12 14.81 -1.72 21.44
C ARG A 12 15.89 -2.78 21.26
N THR A 13 16.07 -3.61 22.28
CA THR A 13 16.97 -4.75 22.25
C THR A 13 16.25 -6.05 21.93
N ASN A 14 14.96 -6.13 22.30
CA ASN A 14 14.15 -7.32 22.11
C ASN A 14 13.61 -7.39 20.67
N VAL A 15 14.09 -8.33 19.90
CA VAL A 15 13.67 -8.64 18.54
C VAL A 15 12.86 -9.95 18.51
N GLY A 16 12.04 -10.11 17.46
CA GLY A 16 11.27 -11.31 17.22
C GLY A 16 9.75 -11.15 17.41
N ARG A 17 9.02 -12.12 16.87
CA ARG A 17 7.55 -12.07 16.70
C ARG A 17 6.78 -11.91 18.02
N SER A 18 7.19 -12.63 19.07
CA SER A 18 6.52 -12.57 20.38
C SER A 18 6.74 -11.22 21.09
N ALA A 19 7.96 -10.66 21.00
CA ALA A 19 8.29 -9.35 21.55
C ALA A 19 7.50 -8.25 20.88
N VAL A 20 7.47 -8.23 19.54
CA VAL A 20 6.74 -7.24 18.74
C VAL A 20 5.22 -7.30 19.00
N ARG A 21 4.64 -8.50 19.18
CA ARG A 21 3.23 -8.63 19.54
C ARG A 21 2.89 -7.98 20.89
N LYS A 22 3.76 -8.20 21.90
CA LYS A 22 3.59 -7.59 23.23
C LYS A 22 3.78 -6.07 23.18
N LEU A 23 4.68 -5.59 22.33
CA LEU A 23 4.94 -4.17 22.14
C LEU A 23 3.70 -3.47 21.56
N ARG A 24 3.11 -4.00 20.50
CA ARG A 24 1.88 -3.45 19.90
C ARG A 24 0.70 -3.47 20.87
N ALA A 25 0.57 -4.50 21.70
CA ALA A 25 -0.45 -4.56 22.74
C ALA A 25 -0.32 -3.46 23.82
N ARG A 26 0.87 -2.86 23.95
CA ARG A 26 1.15 -1.71 24.84
C ARG A 26 0.96 -0.36 24.16
N GLY A 27 0.53 -0.34 22.90
CA GLY A 27 0.38 0.89 22.14
C GLY A 27 1.69 1.47 21.61
N LEU A 28 2.72 0.61 21.42
CA LEU A 28 3.99 0.99 20.83
C LEU A 28 4.13 0.32 19.46
N ILE A 29 4.66 1.04 18.48
CA ILE A 29 4.93 0.56 17.13
C ILE A 29 6.43 0.28 17.00
N PRO A 30 6.82 -0.89 16.49
CA PRO A 30 8.20 -1.14 16.11
C PRO A 30 8.58 -0.30 14.91
N ALA A 31 9.76 0.27 14.95
CA ALA A 31 10.34 1.05 13.88
C ALA A 31 11.81 0.66 13.69
N VAL A 32 12.38 1.08 12.57
CA VAL A 32 13.80 0.93 12.27
C VAL A 32 14.30 2.24 11.67
N ILE A 33 15.44 2.71 12.13
CA ILE A 33 16.18 3.78 11.47
C ILE A 33 17.39 3.18 10.76
N TYR A 34 17.57 3.55 9.49
CA TYR A 34 18.70 3.13 8.67
C TYR A 34 19.13 4.28 7.75
N GLY A 35 20.28 4.17 7.12
CA GLY A 35 20.84 5.21 6.25
C GLY A 35 21.95 6.00 6.94
N GLY A 36 22.61 6.89 6.18
CA GLY A 36 23.80 7.56 6.64
C GLY A 36 24.99 6.60 6.83
N ASN A 37 25.88 6.94 7.77
CA ASN A 37 27.06 6.12 8.09
C ASN A 37 26.83 5.13 9.24
N ASP A 38 25.62 5.11 9.82
CA ASP A 38 25.31 4.33 11.01
C ASP A 38 24.70 2.98 10.68
N LYS A 39 24.87 2.02 11.59
CA LYS A 39 24.23 0.71 11.47
C LYS A 39 22.73 0.83 11.69
N PRO A 40 21.90 0.02 10.99
CA PRO A 40 20.47 -0.02 11.24
C PRO A 40 20.15 -0.26 12.71
N GLN A 41 19.32 0.62 13.28
CA GLN A 41 18.98 0.59 14.69
C GLN A 41 17.49 0.32 14.87
N PRO A 42 17.11 -0.73 15.59
CA PRO A 42 15.70 -0.99 15.89
C PRO A 42 15.19 -0.04 16.98
N LEU A 43 14.06 0.60 16.72
CA LEU A 43 13.41 1.56 17.57
C LEU A 43 11.98 1.13 17.92
N GLN A 44 11.41 1.79 18.91
CA GLN A 44 9.99 1.73 19.21
C GLN A 44 9.46 3.14 19.45
N VAL A 45 8.25 3.40 18.94
CA VAL A 45 7.62 4.72 18.98
C VAL A 45 6.18 4.58 19.46
N ALA A 46 5.65 5.60 20.12
CA ALA A 46 4.27 5.60 20.59
C ALA A 46 3.29 5.69 19.40
N THR A 47 2.30 4.80 19.36
CA THR A 47 1.24 4.78 18.32
C THR A 47 0.53 6.12 18.19
N ARG A 48 0.29 6.80 19.30
CA ARG A 48 -0.37 8.12 19.32
C ARG A 48 0.41 9.18 18.55
N GLU A 49 1.73 9.22 18.74
CA GLU A 49 2.59 10.21 18.09
C GLU A 49 2.68 9.98 16.59
N ILE A 50 2.83 8.71 16.17
CA ILE A 50 2.82 8.34 14.74
C ILE A 50 1.47 8.68 14.09
N ASN A 51 0.35 8.31 14.72
CA ASN A 51 -0.97 8.63 14.18
C ASN A 51 -1.21 10.14 14.09
N ALA A 52 -0.79 10.91 15.08
CA ALA A 52 -0.88 12.37 15.05
C ALA A 52 -0.03 12.96 13.91
N MET A 53 1.18 12.45 13.71
CA MET A 53 2.05 12.86 12.61
C MET A 53 1.41 12.57 11.25
N MET A 54 0.90 11.34 11.04
CA MET A 54 0.27 10.95 9.78
C MET A 54 -1.03 11.69 9.49
N SER A 55 -1.80 12.05 10.53
CA SER A 55 -3.05 12.84 10.37
C SER A 55 -2.79 14.26 9.89
N HIS A 56 -1.61 14.80 10.18
CA HIS A 56 -1.21 16.15 9.76
C HIS A 56 -0.43 16.19 8.45
N ALA A 57 -0.02 15.03 7.96
CA ALA A 57 0.70 14.87 6.70
C ALA A 57 -0.29 14.54 5.58
N SER A 58 -0.12 15.21 4.44
CA SER A 58 -0.92 14.90 3.25
C SER A 58 -0.35 13.71 2.44
N GLY A 59 0.83 13.20 2.83
CA GLY A 59 1.52 12.09 2.19
C GLY A 59 2.33 11.27 3.20
N GLU A 60 2.91 10.17 2.74
CA GLU A 60 3.74 9.28 3.57
C GLU A 60 5.15 9.83 3.81
N ASN A 61 5.61 10.78 2.99
CA ASN A 61 6.95 11.35 3.05
C ASN A 61 7.03 12.53 4.02
N VAL A 62 7.25 12.24 5.28
CA VAL A 62 7.35 13.25 6.34
C VAL A 62 8.77 13.33 6.86
N LEU A 63 9.32 14.55 6.94
CA LEU A 63 10.56 14.81 7.63
C LEU A 63 10.34 14.86 9.14
N VAL A 64 11.04 14.00 9.87
CA VAL A 64 10.90 13.83 11.31
C VAL A 64 12.24 14.08 12.00
N GLU A 65 12.22 14.84 13.08
CA GLU A 65 13.33 14.94 14.00
C GLU A 65 13.14 13.88 15.11
N LEU A 66 13.93 12.79 15.04
CA LEU A 66 13.86 11.69 15.99
C LEU A 66 14.74 12.00 17.21
N GLU A 67 14.10 12.12 18.38
CA GLU A 67 14.77 12.20 19.66
C GLU A 67 14.94 10.77 20.23
N ILE A 68 16.14 10.19 20.11
CA ILE A 68 16.41 8.83 20.58
C ILE A 68 16.79 8.87 22.06
N THR A 69 15.98 8.23 22.88
CA THR A 69 16.23 8.13 24.34
C THR A 69 17.55 7.38 24.59
N GLY A 70 18.50 8.07 25.23
CA GLY A 70 19.80 7.48 25.57
C GLY A 70 20.97 7.92 24.69
N GLU A 71 20.74 8.50 23.52
CA GLU A 71 21.82 9.03 22.66
C GLU A 71 22.03 10.54 22.81
N GLY A 72 21.04 11.25 23.40
CA GLY A 72 21.14 12.71 23.67
C GLY A 72 21.22 13.59 22.42
N SER A 73 21.14 13.01 21.22
CA SER A 73 21.19 13.72 19.96
C SER A 73 19.89 13.47 19.18
N SER A 74 19.37 14.52 18.58
CA SER A 74 18.28 14.40 17.60
C SER A 74 18.86 14.04 16.23
N ARG A 75 18.17 13.17 15.50
CA ARG A 75 18.52 12.78 14.13
C ARG A 75 17.38 13.14 13.19
N THR A 76 17.72 13.78 12.09
CA THR A 76 16.75 14.03 11.03
C THR A 76 16.57 12.76 10.20
N ALA A 77 15.33 12.32 10.04
CA ALA A 77 14.99 11.16 9.25
C ALA A 77 13.75 11.44 8.39
N LEU A 78 13.69 10.79 7.24
CA LEU A 78 12.52 10.73 6.38
C LEU A 78 11.75 9.46 6.71
N VAL A 79 10.43 9.56 6.81
CA VAL A 79 9.57 8.37 6.82
C VAL A 79 9.60 7.77 5.42
N GLN A 80 10.14 6.57 5.28
CA GLN A 80 10.31 5.91 3.99
C GLN A 80 9.14 5.00 3.66
N GLU A 81 8.65 4.26 4.66
CA GLU A 81 7.56 3.32 4.49
C GLU A 81 6.74 3.22 5.78
N VAL A 82 5.42 3.18 5.62
CA VAL A 82 4.48 2.95 6.71
C VAL A 82 3.65 1.72 6.39
N GLN A 83 3.87 0.64 7.14
CA GLN A 83 3.14 -0.61 6.96
C GLN A 83 1.84 -0.57 7.74
N HIS A 84 0.73 -0.70 7.03
CA HIS A 84 -0.60 -0.77 7.61
C HIS A 84 -1.10 -2.21 7.75
N SER A 85 -2.00 -2.43 8.69
CA SER A 85 -2.74 -3.68 8.80
C SER A 85 -3.80 -3.74 7.70
N PRO A 86 -3.92 -4.84 6.93
CA PRO A 86 -4.96 -4.98 5.90
C PRO A 86 -6.38 -4.98 6.51
N VAL A 87 -6.50 -5.35 7.78
CA VAL A 87 -7.77 -5.34 8.52
C VAL A 87 -7.67 -4.28 9.61
N GLY A 88 -8.41 -3.17 9.47
CA GLY A 88 -8.48 -2.10 10.47
C GLY A 88 -7.55 -0.91 10.27
N GLY A 89 -6.62 -0.94 9.29
CA GLY A 89 -5.79 0.22 8.94
C GLY A 89 -4.76 0.65 9.99
N GLU A 90 -4.57 -0.11 11.08
CA GLU A 90 -3.60 0.20 12.13
C GLU A 90 -2.17 0.16 11.59
N ILE A 91 -1.34 1.11 11.99
CA ILE A 91 0.08 1.14 11.63
C ILE A 91 0.82 0.01 12.35
N ARG A 92 1.51 -0.82 11.58
CA ARG A 92 2.24 -1.99 12.07
C ARG A 92 3.73 -1.81 12.18
N HIS A 93 4.31 -1.05 11.28
CA HIS A 93 5.74 -0.77 11.22
C HIS A 93 5.98 0.58 10.58
N VAL A 94 7.06 1.25 10.95
CA VAL A 94 7.51 2.50 10.32
C VAL A 94 9.00 2.40 10.09
N ASP A 95 9.39 2.72 8.87
CA ASP A 95 10.77 2.75 8.42
C ASP A 95 11.23 4.20 8.30
N PHE A 96 12.32 4.51 8.99
CA PHE A 96 12.94 5.82 8.96
C PHE A 96 14.27 5.74 8.21
N HIS A 97 14.44 6.61 7.22
CA HIS A 97 15.71 6.80 6.54
C HIS A 97 16.41 8.03 7.10
N ALA A 98 17.55 7.85 7.76
CA ALA A 98 18.37 8.96 8.28
C ALA A 98 18.91 9.76 7.10
N VAL A 99 18.64 11.06 7.09
CA VAL A 99 19.03 11.96 6.00
C VAL A 99 19.84 13.14 6.52
N SER A 100 20.80 13.58 5.72
CA SER A 100 21.52 14.83 5.91
C SER A 100 20.89 15.88 5.00
N MET A 101 20.79 17.13 5.47
CA MET A 101 20.15 18.21 4.69
C MET A 101 20.85 18.52 3.37
N ASP A 102 22.14 18.14 3.25
CA ASP A 102 22.98 18.42 2.09
C ASP A 102 22.97 17.28 1.04
N GLN A 103 22.31 16.17 1.32
CA GLN A 103 22.27 15.01 0.42
C GLN A 103 20.96 14.94 -0.34
N VAL A 104 21.04 14.65 -1.64
CA VAL A 104 19.86 14.36 -2.46
C VAL A 104 19.27 13.04 -2.03
N ILE A 105 17.97 13.05 -1.79
CA ILE A 105 17.19 11.88 -1.41
C ILE A 105 16.24 11.46 -2.52
N GLN A 106 15.90 10.18 -2.54
CA GLN A 106 14.86 9.63 -3.40
C GLN A 106 13.62 9.40 -2.55
N ALA A 107 12.48 9.90 -3.03
CA ALA A 107 11.20 9.73 -2.36
C ALA A 107 10.09 9.49 -3.39
N GLU A 108 9.06 8.77 -2.99
CA GLU A 108 7.85 8.56 -3.78
C GLU A 108 6.78 9.55 -3.33
N VAL A 109 6.41 10.50 -4.18
CA VAL A 109 5.43 11.52 -3.86
C VAL A 109 4.10 11.23 -4.55
N PRO A 110 2.97 11.26 -3.82
CA PRO A 110 1.66 11.00 -4.39
C PRO A 110 1.26 12.09 -5.38
N LEU A 111 0.59 11.66 -6.47
CA LEU A 111 -0.03 12.53 -7.46
C LEU A 111 -1.51 12.71 -7.10
N GLU A 112 -1.92 13.96 -6.93
CA GLU A 112 -3.33 14.28 -6.70
C GLU A 112 -3.91 15.01 -7.91
N PRO A 113 -4.90 14.42 -8.62
CA PRO A 113 -5.62 15.12 -9.67
C PRO A 113 -6.50 16.21 -9.06
N THR A 114 -6.40 17.42 -9.59
CA THR A 114 -7.22 18.58 -9.19
C THR A 114 -8.23 18.91 -10.28
N GLY A 115 -9.49 19.06 -9.88
CA GLY A 115 -10.58 19.34 -10.81
C GLY A 115 -11.32 18.08 -11.27
N THR A 116 -12.29 18.26 -12.15
CA THR A 116 -13.04 17.15 -12.78
C THR A 116 -12.93 17.33 -14.29
N PRO A 117 -12.42 16.32 -15.02
CA PRO A 117 -12.26 16.40 -16.47
C PRO A 117 -13.58 16.67 -17.20
N VAL A 118 -13.53 17.47 -18.26
CA VAL A 118 -14.70 17.69 -19.14
C VAL A 118 -15.19 16.38 -19.73
N GLY A 119 -14.27 15.47 -20.10
CA GLY A 119 -14.59 14.14 -20.62
C GLY A 119 -15.39 13.29 -19.64
N VAL A 120 -15.15 13.40 -18.34
CA VAL A 120 -15.93 12.71 -17.30
C VAL A 120 -17.29 13.36 -17.09
N LYS A 121 -17.34 14.72 -16.99
CA LYS A 121 -18.56 15.47 -16.72
C LYS A 121 -19.57 15.39 -17.86
N THR A 122 -19.11 15.55 -19.09
CA THR A 122 -20.00 15.73 -20.26
C THR A 122 -20.28 14.42 -20.97
N PHE A 123 -19.30 13.55 -21.03
CA PHE A 123 -19.38 12.32 -21.83
C PHE A 123 -19.36 11.03 -21.00
N GLY A 124 -19.35 11.12 -19.67
CA GLY A 124 -19.37 9.96 -18.80
C GLY A 124 -18.08 9.12 -18.84
N GLY A 125 -16.96 9.71 -19.26
CA GLY A 125 -15.65 9.04 -19.29
C GLY A 125 -15.17 8.66 -17.90
N LEU A 126 -14.17 7.79 -17.82
CA LEU A 126 -13.53 7.35 -16.59
C LEU A 126 -12.13 7.97 -16.51
N LEU A 127 -11.83 8.66 -15.40
CA LEU A 127 -10.47 9.09 -15.09
C LEU A 127 -9.69 7.90 -14.54
N GLU A 128 -8.69 7.45 -15.27
CA GLU A 128 -7.75 6.43 -14.84
C GLU A 128 -6.45 7.09 -14.39
N GLN A 129 -5.97 6.72 -13.22
CA GLN A 129 -4.69 7.12 -12.69
C GLN A 129 -3.72 5.94 -12.81
N ALA A 130 -2.87 5.96 -13.85
CA ALA A 130 -1.87 4.93 -14.10
C ALA A 130 -0.73 5.00 -13.07
N LEU A 131 -0.31 6.23 -12.71
CA LEU A 131 0.70 6.45 -11.69
C LEU A 131 0.08 7.16 -10.48
N ARG A 132 0.03 6.47 -9.34
CA ARG A 132 -0.47 7.05 -8.08
C ARG A 132 0.60 7.84 -7.33
N ALA A 133 1.86 7.47 -7.51
CA ALA A 133 3.01 8.14 -6.92
C ALA A 133 4.13 8.26 -7.95
N LEU A 134 4.95 9.28 -7.82
CA LEU A 134 6.13 9.52 -8.66
C LEU A 134 7.40 9.42 -7.82
N ALA A 135 8.37 8.63 -8.29
CA ALA A 135 9.70 8.62 -7.73
C ALA A 135 10.43 9.91 -8.18
N ILE A 136 10.84 10.70 -7.21
CA ILE A 136 11.54 11.96 -7.41
C ILE A 136 12.88 11.98 -6.65
N GLU A 137 13.80 12.80 -7.12
CA GLU A 137 15.04 13.15 -6.44
C GLU A 137 14.99 14.64 -6.05
N CYS A 138 15.20 14.92 -4.79
CA CYS A 138 15.22 16.29 -4.28
C CYS A 138 16.08 16.41 -3.02
N LEU A 139 16.34 17.63 -2.58
CA LEU A 139 16.86 17.89 -1.25
C LEU A 139 15.76 17.73 -0.20
N PRO A 140 16.08 17.31 1.04
CA PRO A 140 15.07 17.15 2.10
C PRO A 140 14.25 18.41 2.38
N GLY A 141 14.83 19.60 2.14
CA GLY A 141 14.17 20.89 2.33
C GLY A 141 13.12 21.20 1.25
N ASP A 142 13.28 20.64 0.05
CA ASP A 142 12.45 20.91 -1.13
C ASP A 142 11.46 19.78 -1.41
N LEU A 143 11.35 18.80 -0.51
CA LEU A 143 10.44 17.68 -0.64
C LEU A 143 8.98 18.16 -0.58
N PRO A 144 8.17 17.98 -1.64
CA PRO A 144 6.76 18.31 -1.62
C PRO A 144 5.95 17.17 -0.96
N ASP A 145 4.91 17.53 -0.22
CA ASP A 145 4.00 16.56 0.39
C ASP A 145 3.17 15.82 -0.68
N ARG A 146 2.85 16.50 -1.78
CA ARG A 146 2.07 15.99 -2.91
C ARG A 146 2.35 16.81 -4.18
N ILE A 147 2.12 16.21 -5.32
CA ILE A 147 2.18 16.87 -6.62
C ILE A 147 0.75 16.97 -7.16
N THR A 148 0.27 18.19 -7.35
CA THR A 148 -1.08 18.45 -7.87
C THR A 148 -1.03 18.58 -9.39
N VAL A 149 -1.94 17.88 -10.08
CA VAL A 149 -2.07 17.90 -11.54
C VAL A 149 -3.48 18.35 -11.91
N ASP A 150 -3.60 19.46 -12.66
CA ASP A 150 -4.90 19.93 -13.15
C ASP A 150 -5.38 19.07 -14.31
N VAL A 151 -6.52 18.41 -14.11
CA VAL A 151 -7.17 17.54 -15.09
C VAL A 151 -8.43 18.14 -15.69
N SER A 152 -8.76 19.38 -15.33
CA SER A 152 -10.05 20.04 -15.67
C SER A 152 -10.33 20.11 -17.17
N GLN A 153 -9.29 20.19 -18.01
CA GLN A 153 -9.41 20.41 -19.45
C GLN A 153 -9.35 19.13 -20.28
N LEU A 154 -9.21 17.96 -19.65
CA LEU A 154 -9.06 16.70 -20.37
C LEU A 154 -10.37 16.23 -20.98
N ASN A 155 -10.31 15.83 -22.26
CA ASN A 155 -11.37 15.16 -22.99
C ASN A 155 -11.17 13.63 -22.94
N ILE A 156 -12.14 12.89 -23.47
CA ILE A 156 -12.03 11.45 -23.65
C ILE A 156 -10.90 11.14 -24.65
N GLY A 157 -9.99 10.27 -24.25
CA GLY A 157 -8.81 9.88 -25.04
C GLY A 157 -7.56 10.70 -24.75
N ASP A 158 -7.68 11.80 -24.00
CA ASP A 158 -6.52 12.60 -23.61
C ASP A 158 -5.76 11.92 -22.45
N SER A 159 -4.44 12.08 -22.47
CA SER A 159 -3.53 11.59 -21.42
C SER A 159 -2.53 12.67 -21.03
N ILE A 160 -2.17 12.71 -19.74
CA ILE A 160 -1.08 13.54 -19.21
C ILE A 160 0.13 12.65 -18.97
N HIS A 161 1.27 13.04 -19.54
CA HIS A 161 2.54 12.38 -19.34
C HIS A 161 3.35 13.07 -18.23
N VAL A 162 4.35 12.38 -17.69
CA VAL A 162 5.23 12.94 -16.65
C VAL A 162 5.88 14.24 -17.07
N ARG A 163 6.22 14.43 -18.37
CA ARG A 163 6.79 15.66 -18.93
C ARG A 163 5.87 16.89 -18.83
N ASP A 164 4.53 16.66 -18.78
CA ASP A 164 3.52 17.71 -18.79
C ASP A 164 3.18 18.17 -17.37
N ILE A 165 3.74 17.50 -16.35
CA ILE A 165 3.53 17.84 -14.95
C ILE A 165 4.46 18.96 -14.53
N GLN A 166 3.91 19.95 -13.83
CA GLN A 166 4.69 21.05 -13.27
C GLN A 166 5.28 20.63 -11.93
N PHE A 167 6.60 20.50 -11.90
CA PHE A 167 7.33 20.19 -10.67
C PHE A 167 7.75 21.48 -9.96
N PRO A 168 7.73 21.50 -8.61
CA PRO A 168 8.32 22.60 -7.86
C PRO A 168 9.85 22.66 -8.08
N SER A 169 10.43 23.81 -7.75
CA SER A 169 11.88 24.02 -7.88
C SER A 169 12.66 23.03 -7.01
N GLY A 170 13.72 22.45 -7.55
CA GLY A 170 14.59 21.51 -6.83
C GLY A 170 14.16 20.04 -6.89
N VAL A 171 13.06 19.72 -7.59
CA VAL A 171 12.56 18.36 -7.75
C VAL A 171 12.85 17.84 -9.15
N THR A 172 13.48 16.66 -9.24
CA THR A 172 13.78 15.99 -10.50
C THR A 172 13.05 14.65 -10.56
N PRO A 173 12.20 14.38 -11.56
CA PRO A 173 11.56 13.06 -11.70
C PRO A 173 12.60 12.02 -12.12
N LYS A 174 12.57 10.86 -11.48
CA LYS A 174 13.42 9.70 -11.82
C LYS A 174 12.74 8.75 -12.81
N VAL A 175 11.49 8.98 -13.09
CA VAL A 175 10.65 8.19 -13.99
C VAL A 175 10.80 8.69 -15.43
N PRO A 176 10.74 7.82 -16.45
CA PRO A 176 10.76 8.25 -17.86
C PRO A 176 9.67 9.29 -18.15
N ALA A 177 10.06 10.35 -18.87
CA ALA A 177 9.18 11.49 -19.18
C ALA A 177 7.95 11.12 -20.04
N ASP A 178 8.05 10.02 -20.82
CA ASP A 178 6.99 9.56 -21.72
C ASP A 178 5.93 8.67 -21.04
N LEU A 179 6.10 8.34 -19.77
CA LEU A 179 5.10 7.56 -19.04
C LEU A 179 3.82 8.36 -18.83
N THR A 180 2.68 7.71 -19.07
CA THR A 180 1.36 8.28 -18.82
C THR A 180 1.10 8.26 -17.32
N ALA A 181 0.79 9.43 -16.76
CA ALA A 181 0.43 9.57 -15.35
C ALA A 181 -1.08 9.44 -15.13
N LEU A 182 -1.85 10.13 -15.97
CA LEU A 182 -3.31 10.19 -15.91
C LEU A 182 -3.89 10.05 -17.33
N SER A 183 -5.02 9.38 -17.48
CA SER A 183 -5.74 9.29 -18.76
C SER A 183 -7.25 9.29 -18.54
N VAL A 184 -8.00 9.79 -19.53
CA VAL A 184 -9.46 9.76 -19.53
C VAL A 184 -9.92 8.74 -20.57
N LEU A 185 -10.46 7.63 -20.09
CA LEU A 185 -10.99 6.56 -20.95
C LEU A 185 -12.46 6.80 -21.30
N ALA A 186 -12.87 6.31 -22.47
CA ALA A 186 -14.27 6.23 -22.81
C ALA A 186 -15.00 5.28 -21.84
N PRO A 187 -16.26 5.56 -21.49
CA PRO A 187 -17.05 4.61 -20.72
C PRO A 187 -17.18 3.31 -21.50
N VAL A 188 -16.87 2.19 -20.86
CA VAL A 188 -17.21 0.88 -21.38
C VAL A 188 -18.73 0.76 -21.26
N VAL A 189 -19.44 1.03 -22.34
CA VAL A 189 -20.84 0.63 -22.47
C VAL A 189 -20.78 -0.88 -22.57
N GLU A 190 -21.05 -1.57 -21.49
CA GLU A 190 -21.39 -3.00 -21.53
C GLU A 190 -22.68 -3.06 -22.36
N GLU A 191 -22.52 -3.29 -23.67
CA GLU A 191 -23.61 -3.62 -24.56
C GLU A 191 -24.14 -4.93 -24.00
N GLU A 192 -25.20 -4.85 -23.17
CA GLU A 192 -26.05 -6.00 -22.89
C GLU A 192 -26.42 -6.56 -24.25
N ALA A 193 -25.75 -7.65 -24.63
CA ALA A 193 -26.14 -8.41 -25.82
C ALA A 193 -27.65 -8.67 -25.71
N PRO A 194 -28.46 -8.26 -26.68
CA PRO A 194 -29.86 -8.53 -26.62
C PRO A 194 -30.01 -10.04 -26.54
N VAL A 195 -30.55 -10.49 -25.42
CA VAL A 195 -31.03 -11.86 -25.28
C VAL A 195 -32.08 -11.98 -26.35
N ALA A 196 -31.68 -12.53 -27.50
CA ALA A 196 -32.61 -12.86 -28.55
C ALA A 196 -33.63 -13.81 -27.95
N GLU A 197 -34.80 -13.26 -27.72
CA GLU A 197 -36.04 -13.92 -27.51
C GLU A 197 -36.27 -14.86 -28.73
N ALA A 198 -35.87 -16.10 -28.57
CA ALA A 198 -36.33 -17.17 -29.44
C ALA A 198 -37.50 -17.82 -28.74
N GLU A 199 -38.64 -17.14 -28.86
CA GLU A 199 -39.95 -17.76 -28.79
C GLU A 199 -40.07 -18.75 -29.97
N ALA A 200 -40.34 -19.98 -29.72
CA ALA A 200 -41.44 -20.67 -30.34
C ALA A 200 -41.37 -22.19 -30.16
N ALA A 201 -42.37 -22.64 -29.46
CA ALA A 201 -43.15 -23.82 -29.79
C ALA A 201 -42.46 -25.18 -29.86
N ALA A 202 -42.74 -25.97 -28.89
CA ALA A 202 -43.52 -27.21 -29.09
C ALA A 202 -43.70 -27.93 -27.75
N GLY A 203 -44.90 -28.31 -27.55
CA GLY A 203 -45.55 -28.79 -26.37
C GLY A 203 -45.05 -30.10 -25.75
N PRO A 204 -45.76 -30.53 -24.72
CA PRO A 204 -45.28 -31.49 -23.77
C PRO A 204 -45.59 -32.95 -24.20
N GLU A 205 -44.63 -33.83 -24.07
CA GLU A 205 -44.92 -35.26 -23.93
C GLU A 205 -44.35 -35.82 -22.63
N VAL A 206 -45.30 -36.10 -21.80
CA VAL A 206 -45.20 -36.94 -20.61
C VAL A 206 -45.02 -38.39 -21.04
N ILE A 207 -43.99 -39.06 -20.61
CA ILE A 207 -43.99 -40.50 -20.43
C ILE A 207 -43.41 -40.84 -19.07
N THR A 208 -44.33 -41.26 -18.22
CA THR A 208 -44.17 -42.00 -16.98
C THR A 208 -43.74 -43.42 -17.33
N GLU A 209 -42.91 -44.01 -16.52
CA GLU A 209 -42.89 -45.37 -15.95
C GLU A 209 -41.45 -45.75 -15.61
N LYS A 210 -41.19 -45.96 -14.38
CA LYS A 210 -41.42 -47.02 -13.41
C LYS A 210 -40.19 -47.92 -13.22
N LYS A 211 -39.77 -47.91 -11.96
CA LYS A 211 -39.42 -49.06 -11.14
C LYS A 211 -38.20 -49.92 -11.57
N GLU A 212 -37.30 -50.22 -10.77
CA GLU A 212 -37.12 -51.04 -9.58
C GLU A 212 -35.60 -51.08 -9.23
N GLU A 213 -35.28 -50.85 -7.99
CA GLU A 213 -34.86 -51.79 -6.97
C GLU A 213 -33.46 -52.40 -7.10
N GLY A 214 -32.77 -52.35 -6.02
CA GLY A 214 -31.60 -53.16 -5.67
C GLY A 214 -30.50 -52.29 -5.08
N GLU A 215 -30.52 -52.02 -3.83
CA GLU A 215 -30.11 -52.72 -2.63
C GLU A 215 -28.59 -52.82 -2.46
N ALA A 216 -28.20 -52.26 -1.34
CA ALA A 216 -27.27 -52.73 -0.34
C ALA A 216 -25.76 -52.51 -0.50
N ALA A 217 -25.27 -51.92 0.51
CA ALA A 217 -24.24 -52.30 1.44
C ALA A 217 -22.97 -51.47 1.46
N ALA A 218 -22.88 -50.65 2.50
CA ALA A 218 -21.63 -50.42 3.19
C ALA A 218 -21.09 -51.73 3.82
N PRO A 219 -19.81 -51.90 4.08
CA PRO A 219 -19.29 -51.40 5.33
C PRO A 219 -17.80 -50.95 5.33
N THR A 220 -17.47 -50.05 6.22
CA THR A 220 -16.16 -49.98 6.90
C THR A 220 -15.85 -51.30 7.61
N PRO A 221 -14.58 -51.70 7.91
CA PRO A 221 -13.85 -51.04 8.99
C PRO A 221 -12.31 -51.09 8.93
N SER A 222 -11.73 -50.17 9.73
CA SER A 222 -10.60 -50.34 10.68
C SER A 222 -9.35 -51.18 10.33
N GLY A 223 -8.22 -50.58 10.71
CA GLY A 223 -6.92 -51.23 10.93
C GLY A 223 -5.89 -50.20 11.28
N LYS A 224 -5.80 -49.80 12.45
CA LYS A 224 -4.82 -49.93 13.53
C LYS A 224 -3.57 -50.74 13.15
N GLU A 225 -2.40 -50.07 13.27
CA GLU A 225 -1.23 -50.63 13.95
C GLU A 225 -0.10 -49.62 13.92
N LYS A 226 0.21 -49.01 15.04
CA LYS A 226 1.26 -49.30 16.03
C LYS A 226 2.68 -49.08 15.53
N ALA A 227 3.29 -48.13 16.21
CA ALA A 227 4.73 -47.89 16.34
C ALA A 227 5.50 -49.11 16.80
N PRO A 228 6.83 -49.19 16.69
CA PRO A 228 7.55 -48.85 17.90
C PRO A 228 8.85 -48.04 17.74
N LYS A 229 9.21 -47.48 18.89
CA LYS A 229 10.47 -46.92 19.33
C LYS A 229 11.68 -47.80 19.03
N GLU A 230 12.79 -47.17 18.70
CA GLU A 230 14.05 -47.66 19.31
C GLU A 230 15.05 -46.50 19.52
N LYS A 231 15.60 -46.55 20.70
CA LYS A 231 16.69 -45.77 21.25
C LYS A 231 18.02 -46.29 20.71
N GLU A 232 19.04 -45.46 20.65
CA GLU A 232 20.39 -45.66 21.21
C GLU A 232 21.24 -44.49 20.75
N GLN A 233 21.72 -43.64 21.58
CA GLN A 233 22.88 -43.65 22.50
C GLN A 233 24.24 -43.58 21.77
N LYS A 234 24.98 -42.58 22.23
CA LYS A 234 26.45 -42.47 22.33
C LYS A 234 27.22 -42.01 21.08
N LYS A 235 27.79 -40.85 21.11
CA LYS A 235 29.04 -40.53 21.83
C LYS A 235 29.22 -38.99 21.82
#